data_c636b78ff9e4c7315457adc6af855a9a
#
_entry.id   c636b78ff9e4c7315457adc6af855a9a
#
_cell.length_a   1.000
_cell.length_b   1.000
_cell.length_c   1.000
_cell.angle_alpha   90.00
_cell.angle_beta   90.00
_cell.angle_gamma   90.00
#
_symmetry.space_group_name_H-M   'P 1'
#
loop_
_entity.id
_entity.type
_entity.pdbx_description
1 polymer ?
#
loop_
_entity_poly.entity_id
_entity_poly.type
_entity_poly.pdbx_seq_one_letter_code
_entity_poly.pdbx_strand_id
1 'polypeptide(L)'
;MKRLLNSLSLNLGHGLNHYVLLIFPSAVLTLHLEWGMGYAELLSVGSAAMIVYGVMSLPVGWLADYWSRTGLMKAFFFGTGTAAIATGFAQDAFQISVGLCVIGFFASIYHPVGTALVFGSAEKTGRAIAVNGLYGNLGLALAAVVTAYLSQTFSWRLSFILPGVLCILVGVVYCNVCDVKPYQHKVEQNDNMQPISTNKAARLIACIGLIAFVGGLVFQTTTTSLPKVLNTQLTSSIGFSGALTTFIFVCAAFIQLSIGELIERMSVRRLLILITGCQLVFLLLTTVVKGWWLIPVFMGLMLSTYAQIPVNDWLIGHYSAPAWCSRIYAFKYTLSFSTAPIAYWLISSVYSATAGFASMFLILAVGMLTAVSAALLIPNLSAQEYKTEEEQAIESR
;
A
#
# COMPACT_ATOMS: atom_id res chain seq x y z
N MET A 1 -23.91 12.89 -12.78
CA MET A 1 -24.18 12.18 -11.51
C MET A 1 -23.65 10.75 -11.50
N LYS A 2 -24.03 9.83 -12.45
CA LYS A 2 -23.55 8.44 -12.47
C LYS A 2 -22.01 8.31 -12.50
N ARG A 3 -21.28 9.08 -13.34
CA ARG A 3 -19.80 9.07 -13.39
C ARG A 3 -19.16 9.45 -12.04
N LEU A 4 -19.70 10.47 -11.37
CA LEU A 4 -19.20 10.90 -10.06
C LEU A 4 -19.39 9.81 -9.00
N LEU A 5 -20.58 9.20 -8.95
CA LEU A 5 -20.87 8.10 -8.02
C LEU A 5 -20.03 6.86 -8.31
N ASN A 6 -19.79 6.54 -9.59
CA ASN A 6 -18.87 5.45 -9.96
C ASN A 6 -17.44 5.71 -9.48
N SER A 7 -16.91 6.91 -9.76
CA SER A 7 -15.58 7.31 -9.29
C SER A 7 -15.49 7.30 -7.75
N LEU A 8 -16.51 7.83 -7.07
CA LEU A 8 -16.58 7.81 -5.60
C LEU A 8 -16.63 6.37 -5.05
N SER A 9 -17.41 5.48 -5.66
CA SER A 9 -17.49 4.07 -5.23
C SER A 9 -16.14 3.37 -5.40
N LEU A 10 -15.42 3.60 -6.50
CA LEU A 10 -14.08 3.07 -6.70
C LEU A 10 -13.09 3.62 -5.66
N ASN A 11 -13.11 4.92 -5.40
CA ASN A 11 -12.26 5.55 -4.41
C ASN A 11 -12.54 5.03 -2.99
N LEU A 12 -13.81 4.95 -2.59
CA LEU A 12 -14.20 4.34 -1.32
C LEU A 12 -13.80 2.86 -1.25
N GLY A 13 -13.91 2.14 -2.38
CA GLY A 13 -13.43 0.76 -2.49
C GLY A 13 -11.94 0.64 -2.18
N HIS A 14 -11.09 1.58 -2.64
CA HIS A 14 -9.66 1.61 -2.30
C HIS A 14 -9.44 1.83 -0.80
N GLY A 15 -10.14 2.81 -0.24
CA GLY A 15 -10.08 3.06 1.21
C GLY A 15 -10.50 1.84 2.01
N LEU A 16 -11.62 1.21 1.64
CA LEU A 16 -12.12 0.00 2.30
C LEU A 16 -11.17 -1.19 2.14
N ASN A 17 -10.53 -1.35 0.96
CA ASN A 17 -9.54 -2.40 0.74
C ASN A 17 -8.39 -2.32 1.74
N HIS A 18 -7.78 -1.15 1.89
CA HIS A 18 -6.71 -0.95 2.86
C HIS A 18 -7.19 -0.99 4.31
N TYR A 19 -8.38 -0.46 4.56
CA TYR A 19 -8.99 -0.49 5.90
C TYR A 19 -9.17 -1.93 6.41
N VAL A 20 -9.81 -2.81 5.62
CA VAL A 20 -10.13 -4.18 6.07
C VAL A 20 -8.87 -5.02 6.32
N LEU A 21 -7.80 -4.79 5.57
CA LEU A 21 -6.53 -5.49 5.77
C LEU A 21 -5.81 -5.08 7.07
N LEU A 22 -6.07 -3.87 7.59
CA LEU A 22 -5.45 -3.35 8.81
C LEU A 22 -6.35 -3.42 10.06
N ILE A 23 -7.59 -3.93 9.95
CA ILE A 23 -8.42 -4.18 11.12
C ILE A 23 -7.70 -5.13 12.08
N PHE A 24 -7.25 -6.28 11.58
CA PHE A 24 -6.70 -7.34 12.44
C PHE A 24 -5.46 -6.91 13.23
N PRO A 25 -4.40 -6.30 12.64
CA PRO A 25 -3.26 -5.81 13.42
C PRO A 25 -3.62 -4.83 14.53
N SER A 26 -4.67 -4.03 14.32
CA SER A 26 -5.16 -3.10 15.33
C SER A 26 -6.04 -3.81 16.38
N ALA A 27 -6.90 -4.74 15.97
CA ALA A 27 -7.77 -5.50 16.85
C ALA A 27 -7.01 -6.47 17.76
N VAL A 28 -5.86 -6.99 17.31
CA VAL A 28 -4.99 -7.87 18.12
C VAL A 28 -4.62 -7.23 19.45
N LEU A 29 -4.54 -5.89 19.53
CA LEU A 29 -4.22 -5.18 20.78
C LEU A 29 -5.24 -5.41 21.92
N THR A 30 -6.48 -5.64 21.57
CA THR A 30 -7.55 -6.00 22.53
C THR A 30 -7.79 -7.51 22.58
N LEU A 31 -7.79 -8.14 21.43
CA LEU A 31 -8.13 -9.55 21.27
C LEU A 31 -7.14 -10.48 21.98
N HIS A 32 -5.85 -10.14 22.00
CA HIS A 32 -4.85 -10.95 22.71
C HIS A 32 -5.07 -10.95 24.23
N LEU A 33 -5.64 -9.87 24.78
CA LEU A 33 -6.00 -9.78 26.20
C LEU A 33 -7.27 -10.57 26.47
N GLU A 34 -8.29 -10.50 25.61
CA GLU A 34 -9.55 -11.20 25.74
C GLU A 34 -9.38 -12.73 25.67
N TRP A 35 -8.51 -13.19 24.78
CA TRP A 35 -8.31 -14.63 24.55
C TRP A 35 -7.13 -15.23 25.34
N GLY A 36 -6.38 -14.41 26.08
CA GLY A 36 -5.21 -14.87 26.85
C GLY A 36 -4.06 -15.39 25.99
N MET A 37 -4.05 -15.05 24.69
CA MET A 37 -2.98 -15.43 23.74
C MET A 37 -1.88 -14.37 23.71
N GLY A 38 -0.64 -14.80 23.43
CA GLY A 38 0.45 -13.85 23.19
C GLY A 38 0.20 -12.95 21.98
N TYR A 39 0.59 -11.67 22.07
CA TYR A 39 0.45 -10.72 20.93
C TYR A 39 1.05 -11.25 19.63
N ALA A 40 2.28 -11.76 19.69
CA ALA A 40 2.99 -12.28 18.52
C ALA A 40 2.33 -13.55 17.96
N GLU A 41 1.89 -14.43 18.85
CA GLU A 41 1.18 -15.65 18.49
C GLU A 41 -0.11 -15.33 17.73
N LEU A 42 -0.94 -14.44 18.30
CA LEU A 42 -2.19 -14.04 17.67
C LEU A 42 -1.95 -13.26 16.36
N LEU A 43 -0.96 -12.35 16.31
CA LEU A 43 -0.63 -11.63 15.09
C LEU A 43 -0.25 -12.58 13.95
N SER A 44 0.49 -13.67 14.26
CA SER A 44 0.92 -14.64 13.27
C SER A 44 -0.24 -15.34 12.54
N VAL A 45 -1.40 -15.43 13.18
CA VAL A 45 -2.65 -15.97 12.60
C VAL A 45 -3.07 -15.21 11.33
N GLY A 46 -2.78 -13.92 11.25
CA GLY A 46 -3.05 -13.10 10.06
C GLY A 46 -2.11 -13.33 8.87
N SER A 47 -1.00 -14.05 9.06
CA SER A 47 0.02 -14.24 8.00
C SER A 47 -0.55 -14.98 6.78
N ALA A 48 -1.38 -16.00 6.99
CA ALA A 48 -2.03 -16.77 5.92
C ALA A 48 -2.90 -15.87 5.02
N ALA A 49 -3.61 -14.92 5.61
CA ALA A 49 -4.44 -13.96 4.88
C ALA A 49 -3.59 -13.06 3.96
N MET A 50 -2.42 -12.64 4.42
CA MET A 50 -1.51 -11.81 3.63
C MET A 50 -0.89 -12.59 2.47
N ILE A 51 -0.61 -13.90 2.66
CA ILE A 51 -0.19 -14.80 1.59
C ILE A 51 -1.30 -14.93 0.55
N VAL A 52 -2.53 -15.21 0.98
CA VAL A 52 -3.69 -15.32 0.07
C VAL A 52 -3.90 -14.02 -0.70
N TYR A 53 -3.86 -12.86 -0.03
CA TYR A 53 -3.98 -11.55 -0.65
C TYR A 53 -2.93 -11.31 -1.74
N GLY A 54 -1.66 -11.58 -1.44
CA GLY A 54 -0.56 -11.39 -2.38
C GLY A 54 -0.63 -12.36 -3.58
N VAL A 55 -0.80 -13.67 -3.31
CA VAL A 55 -0.82 -14.72 -4.34
C VAL A 55 -2.03 -14.59 -5.25
N MET A 56 -3.22 -14.30 -4.70
CA MET A 56 -4.45 -14.20 -5.48
C MET A 56 -4.52 -12.97 -6.38
N SER A 57 -3.71 -11.94 -6.14
CA SER A 57 -3.62 -10.76 -7.01
C SER A 57 -3.21 -11.13 -8.45
N LEU A 58 -2.37 -12.16 -8.65
CA LEU A 58 -1.94 -12.61 -9.97
C LEU A 58 -3.06 -13.27 -10.77
N PRO A 59 -3.72 -14.36 -10.29
CA PRO A 59 -4.82 -14.99 -11.03
C PRO A 59 -6.02 -14.06 -11.22
N VAL A 60 -6.28 -13.15 -10.28
CA VAL A 60 -7.33 -12.13 -10.42
C VAL A 60 -7.00 -11.15 -11.54
N GLY A 61 -5.74 -10.67 -11.62
CA GLY A 61 -5.30 -9.82 -12.72
C GLY A 61 -5.47 -10.48 -14.08
N TRP A 62 -5.09 -11.77 -14.18
CA TRP A 62 -5.33 -12.57 -15.39
C TRP A 62 -6.84 -12.73 -15.68
N LEU A 63 -7.64 -13.07 -14.68
CA LEU A 63 -9.10 -13.22 -14.85
C LEU A 63 -9.77 -11.91 -15.29
N ALA A 64 -9.26 -10.76 -14.89
CA ALA A 64 -9.79 -9.45 -15.28
C ALA A 64 -9.68 -9.15 -16.79
N ASP A 65 -8.76 -9.81 -17.48
CA ASP A 65 -8.59 -9.66 -18.94
C ASP A 65 -9.59 -10.53 -19.72
N TYR A 66 -10.06 -11.65 -19.12
CA TYR A 66 -10.97 -12.61 -19.76
C TYR A 66 -12.42 -12.50 -19.28
N TRP A 67 -12.64 -11.89 -18.13
CA TRP A 67 -13.97 -11.74 -17.55
C TRP A 67 -14.31 -10.26 -17.34
N SER A 68 -15.40 -9.96 -16.69
CA SER A 68 -15.88 -8.61 -16.46
C SER A 68 -15.14 -7.94 -15.29
N ARG A 69 -14.39 -6.86 -15.56
CA ARG A 69 -13.77 -6.03 -14.50
C ARG A 69 -14.82 -5.47 -13.54
N THR A 70 -15.98 -5.05 -14.06
CA THR A 70 -17.10 -4.59 -13.23
C THR A 70 -17.71 -5.72 -12.40
N GLY A 71 -17.79 -6.95 -12.96
CA GLY A 71 -18.20 -8.14 -12.22
C GLY A 71 -17.25 -8.49 -11.08
N LEU A 72 -15.94 -8.44 -11.32
CA LEU A 72 -14.92 -8.64 -10.28
C LEU A 72 -15.01 -7.57 -9.20
N MET A 73 -15.23 -6.29 -9.54
CA MET A 73 -15.42 -5.25 -8.52
C MET A 73 -16.67 -5.46 -7.67
N LYS A 74 -17.77 -6.00 -8.25
CA LYS A 74 -18.93 -6.43 -7.45
C LYS A 74 -18.55 -7.56 -6.50
N ALA A 75 -17.80 -8.57 -6.98
CA ALA A 75 -17.29 -9.65 -6.13
C ALA A 75 -16.39 -9.13 -5.01
N PHE A 76 -15.55 -8.12 -5.27
CA PHE A 76 -14.77 -7.43 -4.23
C PHE A 76 -15.66 -6.85 -3.15
N PHE A 77 -16.64 -6.01 -3.48
CA PHE A 77 -17.48 -5.35 -2.48
C PHE A 77 -18.29 -6.32 -1.65
N PHE A 78 -19.02 -7.23 -2.30
CA PHE A 78 -19.89 -8.18 -1.60
C PHE A 78 -19.08 -9.27 -0.89
N GLY A 79 -18.05 -9.81 -1.54
CA GLY A 79 -17.22 -10.85 -0.96
C GLY A 79 -16.42 -10.35 0.25
N THR A 80 -15.71 -9.22 0.13
CA THR A 80 -14.98 -8.61 1.25
C THR A 80 -15.93 -8.22 2.39
N GLY A 81 -17.09 -7.60 2.05
CA GLY A 81 -18.06 -7.17 3.04
C GLY A 81 -18.65 -8.36 3.81
N THR A 82 -19.08 -9.41 3.13
CA THR A 82 -19.66 -10.61 3.76
C THR A 82 -18.61 -11.35 4.58
N ALA A 83 -17.38 -11.48 4.06
CA ALA A 83 -16.28 -12.12 4.77
C ALA A 83 -15.90 -11.34 6.05
N ALA A 84 -15.87 -10.01 6.00
CA ALA A 84 -15.61 -9.19 7.17
C ALA A 84 -16.71 -9.35 8.24
N ILE A 85 -17.99 -9.31 7.84
CA ILE A 85 -19.11 -9.55 8.75
C ILE A 85 -18.99 -10.93 9.41
N ALA A 86 -18.75 -11.98 8.61
CA ALA A 86 -18.59 -13.35 9.12
C ALA A 86 -17.40 -13.46 10.08
N THR A 87 -16.27 -12.81 9.79
CA THR A 87 -15.09 -12.77 10.66
C THR A 87 -15.41 -12.14 12.03
N GLY A 88 -16.29 -11.14 12.07
CA GLY A 88 -16.77 -10.54 13.31
C GLY A 88 -17.50 -11.52 14.25
N PHE A 89 -17.95 -12.67 13.77
CA PHE A 89 -18.60 -13.73 14.58
C PHE A 89 -17.65 -14.86 14.98
N ALA A 90 -16.35 -14.78 14.64
CA ALA A 90 -15.37 -15.78 15.00
C ALA A 90 -15.26 -15.97 16.52
N GLN A 91 -15.06 -17.22 16.96
CA GLN A 91 -15.00 -17.60 18.38
C GLN A 91 -13.57 -18.00 18.80
N ASP A 92 -12.69 -18.27 17.84
CA ASP A 92 -11.34 -18.72 18.08
C ASP A 92 -10.37 -18.23 16.99
N ALA A 93 -9.08 -18.44 17.22
CA ALA A 93 -8.01 -18.01 16.31
C ALA A 93 -8.06 -18.69 14.94
N PHE A 94 -8.54 -19.94 14.88
CA PHE A 94 -8.68 -20.64 13.59
C PHE A 94 -9.77 -20.03 12.74
N GLN A 95 -10.94 -19.74 13.31
CA GLN A 95 -12.06 -19.10 12.62
C GLN A 95 -11.67 -17.69 12.13
N ILE A 96 -10.93 -16.93 12.95
CA ILE A 96 -10.39 -15.63 12.52
C ILE A 96 -9.43 -15.83 11.33
N SER A 97 -8.52 -16.79 11.40
CA SER A 97 -7.57 -17.05 10.31
C SER A 97 -8.28 -17.35 8.98
N VAL A 98 -9.28 -18.23 9.04
CA VAL A 98 -10.12 -18.56 7.86
C VAL A 98 -10.85 -17.33 7.35
N GLY A 99 -11.49 -16.57 8.24
CA GLY A 99 -12.20 -15.33 7.86
C GLY A 99 -11.27 -14.30 7.20
N LEU A 100 -10.09 -14.09 7.79
CA LEU A 100 -9.06 -13.20 7.24
C LEU A 100 -8.55 -13.68 5.87
N CYS A 101 -8.38 -15.01 5.66
CA CYS A 101 -8.02 -15.56 4.35
C CYS A 101 -9.09 -15.28 3.29
N VAL A 102 -10.37 -15.40 3.66
CA VAL A 102 -11.49 -15.08 2.75
C VAL A 102 -11.54 -13.58 2.46
N ILE A 103 -11.31 -12.72 3.47
CA ILE A 103 -11.13 -11.27 3.26
C ILE A 103 -9.97 -11.02 2.31
N GLY A 104 -8.79 -11.62 2.54
CA GLY A 104 -7.61 -11.47 1.71
C GLY A 104 -7.85 -11.87 0.26
N PHE A 105 -8.59 -12.98 0.05
CA PHE A 105 -8.97 -13.44 -1.29
C PHE A 105 -9.80 -12.40 -2.05
N PHE A 106 -10.88 -11.90 -1.49
CA PHE A 106 -11.71 -10.89 -2.15
C PHE A 106 -11.03 -9.52 -2.23
N ALA A 107 -10.28 -9.12 -1.21
CA ALA A 107 -9.52 -7.87 -1.18
C ALA A 107 -8.46 -7.82 -2.28
N SER A 108 -7.86 -8.97 -2.66
CA SER A 108 -6.85 -9.07 -3.73
C SER A 108 -7.35 -8.56 -5.09
N ILE A 109 -8.67 -8.51 -5.28
CA ILE A 109 -9.32 -8.06 -6.52
C ILE A 109 -9.08 -6.56 -6.75
N TYR A 110 -9.02 -5.75 -5.68
CA TYR A 110 -9.09 -4.31 -5.83
C TYR A 110 -7.94 -3.74 -6.67
N HIS A 111 -6.69 -4.07 -6.36
CA HIS A 111 -5.56 -3.43 -7.03
C HIS A 111 -5.48 -3.71 -8.54
N PRO A 112 -5.56 -4.94 -9.02
CA PRO A 112 -5.49 -5.18 -10.46
C PRO A 112 -6.72 -4.67 -11.21
N VAL A 113 -7.90 -4.70 -10.59
CA VAL A 113 -9.18 -4.41 -11.26
C VAL A 113 -9.64 -2.98 -11.01
N GLY A 114 -9.67 -2.54 -9.75
CA GLY A 114 -10.14 -1.22 -9.35
C GLY A 114 -9.29 -0.09 -9.92
N THR A 115 -7.95 -0.24 -9.84
CA THR A 115 -7.02 0.74 -10.42
C THR A 115 -7.20 0.85 -11.95
N ALA A 116 -7.38 -0.28 -12.65
CA ALA A 116 -7.65 -0.27 -14.09
C ALA A 116 -8.98 0.41 -14.43
N LEU A 117 -10.02 0.23 -13.62
CA LEU A 117 -11.31 0.91 -13.79
C LEU A 117 -11.22 2.41 -13.52
N VAL A 118 -10.45 2.83 -12.50
CA VAL A 118 -10.19 4.25 -12.23
C VAL A 118 -9.47 4.88 -13.43
N PHE A 119 -8.44 4.22 -13.92
CA PHE A 119 -7.67 4.67 -15.09
C PHE A 119 -8.56 4.82 -16.32
N GLY A 120 -9.40 3.84 -16.62
CA GLY A 120 -10.27 3.83 -17.80
C GLY A 120 -11.49 4.76 -17.70
N SER A 121 -11.84 5.27 -16.51
CA SER A 121 -13.06 6.08 -16.32
C SER A 121 -12.82 7.59 -16.27
N ALA A 122 -11.57 8.04 -16.20
CA ALA A 122 -11.21 9.45 -15.97
C ALA A 122 -10.59 10.12 -17.21
N GLU A 123 -10.97 11.37 -17.44
CA GLU A 123 -10.38 12.23 -18.47
C GLU A 123 -8.95 12.63 -18.12
N LYS A 124 -8.73 13.01 -16.85
CA LYS A 124 -7.42 13.34 -16.28
C LYS A 124 -6.94 12.19 -15.40
N THR A 125 -6.28 11.23 -16.02
CA THR A 125 -5.89 9.96 -15.40
C THR A 125 -4.97 10.15 -14.19
N GLY A 126 -3.94 11.00 -14.30
CA GLY A 126 -3.00 11.25 -13.20
C GLY A 126 -3.70 11.77 -11.94
N ARG A 127 -4.64 12.72 -12.09
CA ARG A 127 -5.44 13.24 -10.97
C ARG A 127 -6.35 12.16 -10.37
N ALA A 128 -6.97 11.33 -11.22
CA ALA A 128 -7.86 10.28 -10.74
C ALA A 128 -7.11 9.23 -9.93
N ILE A 129 -5.91 8.83 -10.37
CA ILE A 129 -5.03 7.90 -9.65
C ILE A 129 -4.55 8.52 -8.32
N ALA A 130 -4.15 9.79 -8.32
CA ALA A 130 -3.72 10.49 -7.11
C ALA A 130 -4.84 10.57 -6.06
N VAL A 131 -6.06 10.91 -6.49
CA VAL A 131 -7.25 10.93 -5.60
C VAL A 131 -7.55 9.51 -5.10
N ASN A 132 -7.51 8.52 -5.98
CA ASN A 132 -7.74 7.12 -5.59
C ASN A 132 -6.69 6.64 -4.56
N GLY A 133 -5.41 6.96 -4.76
CA GLY A 133 -4.34 6.68 -3.80
C GLY A 133 -4.55 7.36 -2.44
N LEU A 134 -5.00 8.62 -2.43
CA LEU A 134 -5.34 9.33 -1.19
C LEU A 134 -6.44 8.61 -0.41
N TYR A 135 -7.51 8.13 -1.08
CA TYR A 135 -8.56 7.35 -0.42
C TYR A 135 -8.02 6.05 0.18
N GLY A 136 -7.12 5.35 -0.54
CA GLY A 136 -6.46 4.16 -0.02
C GLY A 136 -5.67 4.44 1.27
N ASN A 137 -4.85 5.49 1.27
CA ASN A 137 -4.07 5.90 2.44
C ASN A 137 -4.94 6.39 3.61
N LEU A 138 -6.05 7.08 3.34
CA LEU A 138 -7.02 7.46 4.38
C LEU A 138 -7.70 6.22 4.98
N GLY A 139 -8.04 5.22 4.17
CA GLY A 139 -8.58 3.96 4.64
C GLY A 139 -7.62 3.26 5.61
N LEU A 140 -6.34 3.17 5.23
CA LEU A 140 -5.27 2.64 6.05
C LEU A 140 -5.13 3.42 7.38
N ALA A 141 -5.13 4.75 7.32
CA ALA A 141 -5.00 5.60 8.49
C ALA A 141 -6.20 5.44 9.45
N LEU A 142 -7.42 5.44 8.92
CA LEU A 142 -8.65 5.32 9.71
C LEU A 142 -8.78 3.94 10.36
N ALA A 143 -8.23 2.89 9.76
CA ALA A 143 -8.28 1.56 10.34
C ALA A 143 -7.70 1.51 11.76
N ALA A 144 -6.60 2.23 12.03
CA ALA A 144 -5.97 2.23 13.33
C ALA A 144 -6.86 2.83 14.42
N VAL A 145 -7.38 4.06 14.22
CA VAL A 145 -8.17 4.75 15.25
C VAL A 145 -9.55 4.17 15.39
N VAL A 146 -10.23 3.85 14.29
CA VAL A 146 -11.61 3.34 14.34
C VAL A 146 -11.64 1.94 14.94
N THR A 147 -10.70 1.06 14.56
CA THR A 147 -10.59 -0.27 15.14
C THR A 147 -10.24 -0.19 16.63
N ALA A 148 -9.27 0.66 17.01
CA ALA A 148 -8.91 0.84 18.41
C ALA A 148 -10.09 1.34 19.25
N TYR A 149 -10.83 2.33 18.74
CA TYR A 149 -12.01 2.89 19.42
C TYR A 149 -13.11 1.84 19.57
N LEU A 150 -13.49 1.17 18.49
CA LEU A 150 -14.56 0.16 18.52
C LEU A 150 -14.19 -1.03 19.40
N SER A 151 -12.96 -1.51 19.31
CA SER A 151 -12.48 -2.64 20.09
C SER A 151 -12.40 -2.33 21.59
N GLN A 152 -12.04 -1.10 21.95
CA GLN A 152 -11.91 -0.69 23.36
C GLN A 152 -13.26 -0.31 23.99
N THR A 153 -14.15 0.35 23.23
CA THR A 153 -15.41 0.90 23.77
C THR A 153 -16.57 -0.09 23.71
N PHE A 154 -16.58 -0.92 22.67
CA PHE A 154 -17.69 -1.86 22.43
C PHE A 154 -17.19 -3.30 22.32
N SER A 155 -16.67 -3.67 21.13
CA SER A 155 -16.11 -5.00 20.87
C SER A 155 -15.27 -4.98 19.61
N TRP A 156 -14.18 -5.76 19.59
CA TRP A 156 -13.39 -5.98 18.37
C TRP A 156 -14.23 -6.54 17.20
N ARG A 157 -15.33 -7.23 17.50
CA ARG A 157 -16.25 -7.77 16.49
C ARG A 157 -16.86 -6.69 15.61
N LEU A 158 -17.24 -5.55 16.20
CA LEU A 158 -17.80 -4.42 15.47
C LEU A 158 -16.76 -3.78 14.54
N SER A 159 -15.48 -3.92 14.83
CA SER A 159 -14.41 -3.44 13.93
C SER A 159 -14.40 -4.16 12.59
N PHE A 160 -14.90 -5.38 12.51
CA PHE A 160 -15.10 -6.14 11.28
C PHE A 160 -16.49 -5.94 10.67
N ILE A 161 -17.55 -6.00 11.52
CA ILE A 161 -18.93 -5.96 11.07
C ILE A 161 -19.28 -4.64 10.40
N LEU A 162 -18.96 -3.50 11.03
CA LEU A 162 -19.34 -2.18 10.51
C LEU A 162 -18.68 -1.86 9.14
N PRO A 163 -17.36 -2.04 8.96
CA PRO A 163 -16.77 -1.86 7.63
C PRO A 163 -17.26 -2.88 6.61
N GLY A 164 -17.59 -4.10 7.04
CA GLY A 164 -18.20 -5.12 6.18
C GLY A 164 -19.56 -4.67 5.64
N VAL A 165 -20.41 -4.12 6.49
CA VAL A 165 -21.70 -3.53 6.08
C VAL A 165 -21.47 -2.35 5.12
N LEU A 166 -20.49 -1.48 5.43
CA LEU A 166 -20.16 -0.34 4.55
C LEU A 166 -19.68 -0.82 3.16
N CYS A 167 -18.85 -1.88 3.11
CA CYS A 167 -18.46 -2.51 1.85
C CYS A 167 -19.67 -2.92 1.01
N ILE A 168 -20.64 -3.60 1.62
CA ILE A 168 -21.86 -4.04 0.93
C ILE A 168 -22.67 -2.84 0.45
N LEU A 169 -22.85 -1.81 1.27
CA LEU A 169 -23.60 -0.60 0.89
C LEU A 169 -22.94 0.12 -0.29
N VAL A 170 -21.62 0.29 -0.28
CA VAL A 170 -20.88 0.86 -1.42
C VAL A 170 -21.01 -0.05 -2.64
N GLY A 171 -21.01 -1.37 -2.48
CA GLY A 171 -21.23 -2.35 -3.53
C GLY A 171 -22.60 -2.22 -4.17
N VAL A 172 -23.66 -2.00 -3.38
CA VAL A 172 -25.02 -1.74 -3.87
C VAL A 172 -25.08 -0.46 -4.70
N VAL A 173 -24.45 0.63 -4.23
CA VAL A 173 -24.33 1.87 -5.00
C VAL A 173 -23.58 1.63 -6.30
N TYR A 174 -22.45 0.93 -6.24
CA TYR A 174 -21.62 0.60 -7.40
C TYR A 174 -22.41 -0.20 -8.46
N CYS A 175 -23.23 -1.17 -8.06
CA CYS A 175 -24.07 -1.94 -8.99
C CYS A 175 -25.00 -1.05 -9.84
N ASN A 176 -25.46 0.07 -9.30
CA ASN A 176 -26.36 0.99 -10.00
C ASN A 176 -25.65 1.98 -10.92
N VAL A 177 -24.31 2.09 -10.83
CA VAL A 177 -23.53 3.11 -11.53
C VAL A 177 -22.35 2.59 -12.33
N CYS A 178 -22.05 1.29 -12.27
CA CYS A 178 -20.85 0.69 -12.88
C CYS A 178 -20.88 0.59 -14.42
N ASP A 179 -22.04 0.81 -15.07
CA ASP A 179 -22.19 0.74 -16.53
C ASP A 179 -21.75 2.03 -17.25
N VAL A 180 -20.80 2.74 -16.67
CA VAL A 180 -20.20 3.93 -17.28
C VAL A 180 -19.25 3.50 -18.40
N LYS A 181 -19.52 3.97 -19.63
CA LYS A 181 -18.61 3.71 -20.77
C LYS A 181 -17.20 4.21 -20.44
N PRO A 182 -16.17 3.40 -20.73
CA PRO A 182 -14.79 3.83 -20.59
C PRO A 182 -14.54 5.15 -21.33
N TYR A 183 -13.65 5.98 -20.80
CA TYR A 183 -13.18 7.15 -21.53
C TYR A 183 -12.28 6.66 -22.67
N GLN A 184 -12.59 7.07 -23.89
CA GLN A 184 -11.70 6.77 -25.04
C GLN A 184 -10.49 7.69 -24.93
N HIS A 185 -9.45 7.22 -24.26
CA HIS A 185 -8.15 7.87 -24.36
C HIS A 185 -7.66 7.71 -25.81
N LYS A 186 -7.46 8.81 -26.52
CA LYS A 186 -6.54 8.78 -27.65
C LYS A 186 -5.19 8.39 -27.07
N VAL A 187 -4.78 7.17 -27.34
CA VAL A 187 -3.41 6.74 -27.10
C VAL A 187 -2.58 7.59 -28.07
N GLU A 188 -2.06 8.71 -27.60
CA GLU A 188 -0.90 9.30 -28.25
C GLU A 188 0.20 8.26 -28.03
N GLN A 189 0.39 7.42 -29.04
CA GLN A 189 1.59 6.62 -29.16
C GLN A 189 2.73 7.62 -29.22
N ASN A 190 3.44 7.73 -28.14
CA ASN A 190 4.70 8.48 -28.14
C ASN A 190 5.72 7.57 -28.85
N ASP A 191 5.70 7.58 -30.19
CA ASP A 191 6.57 6.79 -31.06
C ASP A 191 8.06 7.13 -30.88
N ASN A 192 8.37 8.14 -30.06
CA ASN A 192 9.71 8.64 -29.82
C ASN A 192 10.42 8.04 -28.58
N MET A 193 9.86 7.01 -27.93
CA MET A 193 10.59 6.32 -26.89
C MET A 193 11.72 5.47 -27.50
N GLN A 194 12.94 6.00 -27.53
CA GLN A 194 14.11 5.20 -27.87
C GLN A 194 14.26 4.04 -26.86
N PRO A 195 14.39 2.80 -27.33
CA PRO A 195 14.53 1.66 -26.44
C PRO A 195 15.85 1.79 -25.68
N ILE A 196 15.75 1.94 -24.35
CA ILE A 196 16.92 1.85 -23.46
C ILE A 196 17.63 0.52 -23.78
N SER A 197 18.96 0.54 -23.90
CA SER A 197 19.71 -0.69 -24.15
C SER A 197 19.32 -1.77 -23.14
N THR A 198 19.18 -3.00 -23.59
CA THR A 198 18.69 -4.15 -22.79
C THR A 198 19.38 -4.26 -21.42
N ASN A 199 20.69 -3.98 -21.35
CA ASN A 199 21.45 -4.02 -20.09
C ASN A 199 21.09 -2.88 -19.13
N LYS A 200 20.85 -1.66 -19.64
CA LYS A 200 20.42 -0.53 -18.81
C LYS A 200 18.99 -0.74 -18.31
N ALA A 201 18.10 -1.26 -19.16
CA ALA A 201 16.73 -1.59 -18.79
C ALA A 201 16.67 -2.69 -17.71
N ALA A 202 17.41 -3.78 -17.90
CA ALA A 202 17.49 -4.86 -16.91
C ALA A 202 18.01 -4.36 -15.56
N ARG A 203 19.07 -3.54 -15.56
CA ARG A 203 19.62 -2.93 -14.34
C ARG A 203 18.60 -2.00 -13.67
N LEU A 204 17.88 -1.19 -14.43
CA LEU A 204 16.86 -0.29 -13.90
C LEU A 204 15.73 -1.08 -13.23
N ILE A 205 15.21 -2.11 -13.91
CA ILE A 205 14.14 -2.98 -13.38
C ILE A 205 14.60 -3.69 -12.11
N ALA A 206 15.85 -4.21 -12.08
CA ALA A 206 16.40 -4.87 -10.91
C ALA A 206 16.53 -3.88 -9.72
N CYS A 207 17.03 -2.67 -9.96
CA CYS A 207 17.12 -1.63 -8.92
C CYS A 207 15.73 -1.22 -8.40
N ILE A 208 14.78 -0.98 -9.28
CA ILE A 208 13.39 -0.63 -8.89
C ILE A 208 12.75 -1.80 -8.12
N GLY A 209 12.93 -3.04 -8.58
CA GLY A 209 12.43 -4.23 -7.89
C GLY A 209 12.97 -4.36 -6.48
N LEU A 210 14.29 -4.19 -6.28
CA LEU A 210 14.91 -4.24 -4.96
C LEU A 210 14.42 -3.09 -4.05
N ILE A 211 14.35 -1.86 -4.57
CA ILE A 211 13.85 -0.70 -3.84
C ILE A 211 12.37 -0.90 -3.47
N ALA A 212 11.54 -1.44 -4.37
CA ALA A 212 10.14 -1.73 -4.12
C ALA A 212 9.94 -2.83 -3.09
N PHE A 213 10.76 -3.88 -3.13
CA PHE A 213 10.71 -4.98 -2.15
C PHE A 213 11.08 -4.50 -0.75
N VAL A 214 12.25 -3.85 -0.61
CA VAL A 214 12.72 -3.36 0.71
C VAL A 214 11.77 -2.27 1.24
N GLY A 215 11.38 -1.30 0.39
CA GLY A 215 10.43 -0.26 0.78
C GLY A 215 9.05 -0.83 1.13
N GLY A 216 8.59 -1.86 0.41
CA GLY A 216 7.38 -2.61 0.73
C GLY A 216 7.47 -3.29 2.10
N LEU A 217 8.61 -3.92 2.41
CA LEU A 217 8.84 -4.54 3.72
C LEU A 217 8.84 -3.51 4.85
N VAL A 218 9.51 -2.36 4.67
CA VAL A 218 9.47 -1.25 5.63
C VAL A 218 8.03 -0.74 5.80
N PHE A 219 7.31 -0.53 4.70
CA PHE A 219 5.92 -0.08 4.74
C PHE A 219 5.03 -1.05 5.53
N GLN A 220 5.02 -2.33 5.15
CA GLN A 220 4.15 -3.34 5.78
C GLN A 220 4.50 -3.56 7.24
N THR A 221 5.79 -3.65 7.57
CA THR A 221 6.23 -3.86 8.95
C THR A 221 5.89 -2.65 9.82
N THR A 222 6.14 -1.43 9.35
CA THR A 222 5.85 -0.22 10.12
C THR A 222 4.36 0.00 10.30
N THR A 223 3.56 -0.11 9.23
CA THR A 223 2.11 0.09 9.31
C THR A 223 1.43 -0.92 10.23
N THR A 224 1.90 -2.17 10.21
CA THR A 224 1.35 -3.25 11.05
C THR A 224 1.76 -3.09 12.53
N SER A 225 3.03 -2.74 12.80
CA SER A 225 3.55 -2.72 14.17
C SER A 225 3.35 -1.39 14.91
N LEU A 226 3.19 -0.26 14.21
CA LEU A 226 3.18 1.07 14.80
C LEU A 226 2.15 1.25 15.93
N PRO A 227 0.88 0.77 15.83
CA PRO A 227 -0.07 0.87 16.94
C PRO A 227 0.47 0.20 18.21
N LYS A 228 1.08 -0.98 18.09
CA LYS A 228 1.66 -1.70 19.24
C LYS A 228 2.92 -1.02 19.76
N VAL A 229 3.78 -0.51 18.90
CA VAL A 229 4.99 0.25 19.30
C VAL A 229 4.60 1.45 20.14
N LEU A 230 3.63 2.27 19.67
CA LEU A 230 3.17 3.44 20.40
C LEU A 230 2.46 3.06 21.71
N ASN A 231 1.67 1.97 21.68
CA ASN A 231 1.00 1.46 22.88
C ASN A 231 2.00 1.02 23.95
N THR A 232 3.09 0.35 23.58
CA THR A 232 4.09 -0.12 24.53
C THR A 232 5.09 0.95 25.00
N GLN A 233 5.38 1.94 24.15
CA GLN A 233 6.43 2.91 24.41
C GLN A 233 5.93 4.25 24.98
N LEU A 234 4.68 4.64 24.69
CA LEU A 234 4.16 5.96 25.04
C LEU A 234 2.92 5.90 25.97
N THR A 235 2.03 4.95 25.77
CA THR A 235 0.74 4.96 26.46
C THR A 235 0.12 3.57 26.52
N SER A 236 -0.46 3.22 27.65
CA SER A 236 -1.25 2.01 27.78
C SER A 236 -2.64 2.11 27.15
N SER A 237 -3.07 3.31 26.72
CA SER A 237 -4.35 3.50 26.06
C SER A 237 -4.28 3.06 24.60
N ILE A 238 -5.02 2.01 24.25
CA ILE A 238 -5.14 1.49 22.88
C ILE A 238 -5.78 2.54 21.96
N GLY A 239 -6.83 3.22 22.42
CA GLY A 239 -7.50 4.28 21.66
C GLY A 239 -6.56 5.44 21.34
N PHE A 240 -5.75 5.87 22.31
CA PHE A 240 -4.80 6.96 22.10
C PHE A 240 -3.64 6.54 21.17
N SER A 241 -3.11 5.32 21.28
CA SER A 241 -2.10 4.81 20.36
C SER A 241 -2.63 4.69 18.92
N GLY A 242 -3.89 4.29 18.75
CA GLY A 242 -4.58 4.30 17.46
C GLY A 242 -4.71 5.71 16.88
N ALA A 243 -5.11 6.69 17.69
CA ALA A 243 -5.20 8.09 17.26
C ALA A 243 -3.85 8.68 16.83
N LEU A 244 -2.78 8.41 17.58
CA LEU A 244 -1.41 8.83 17.22
C LEU A 244 -0.95 8.17 15.90
N THR A 245 -1.23 6.87 15.73
CA THR A 245 -0.92 6.15 14.49
C THR A 245 -1.65 6.78 13.30
N THR A 246 -2.94 7.04 13.46
CA THR A 246 -3.76 7.71 12.44
C THR A 246 -3.21 9.08 12.09
N PHE A 247 -2.85 9.90 13.10
CA PHE A 247 -2.25 11.22 12.88
C PHE A 247 -0.98 11.12 12.03
N ILE A 248 -0.08 10.18 12.34
CA ILE A 248 1.15 9.96 11.57
C ILE A 248 0.82 9.57 10.12
N PHE A 249 -0.10 8.64 9.92
CA PHE A 249 -0.43 8.15 8.58
C PHE A 249 -1.16 9.19 7.73
N VAL A 250 -2.07 9.96 8.31
CA VAL A 250 -2.77 11.04 7.61
C VAL A 250 -1.77 12.12 7.17
N CYS A 251 -0.91 12.59 8.08
CA CYS A 251 0.11 13.58 7.72
C CYS A 251 1.04 13.04 6.61
N ALA A 252 1.46 11.77 6.71
CA ALA A 252 2.31 11.15 5.71
C ALA A 252 1.63 11.01 4.34
N ALA A 253 0.32 10.77 4.29
CA ALA A 253 -0.40 10.60 3.03
C ALA A 253 -0.31 11.84 2.12
N PHE A 254 -0.26 13.04 2.69
CA PHE A 254 -0.22 14.28 1.92
C PHE A 254 1.15 14.52 1.23
N ILE A 255 2.23 13.86 1.65
CA ILE A 255 3.54 14.04 1.01
C ILE A 255 3.51 13.64 -0.48
N GLN A 256 2.63 12.69 -0.85
CA GLN A 256 2.51 12.21 -2.23
C GLN A 256 2.15 13.33 -3.21
N LEU A 257 1.38 14.32 -2.76
CA LEU A 257 1.04 15.49 -3.58
C LEU A 257 2.27 16.33 -3.89
N SER A 258 3.14 16.52 -2.89
CA SER A 258 4.39 17.29 -3.06
C SER A 258 5.42 16.55 -3.90
N ILE A 259 5.47 15.22 -3.78
CA ILE A 259 6.43 14.41 -4.54
C ILE A 259 6.13 14.44 -6.05
N GLY A 260 4.87 14.48 -6.45
CA GLY A 260 4.51 14.65 -7.87
C GLY A 260 5.15 15.90 -8.49
N GLU A 261 5.16 17.02 -7.76
CA GLU A 261 5.80 18.27 -8.20
C GLU A 261 7.35 18.20 -8.16
N LEU A 262 7.91 17.50 -7.16
CA LEU A 262 9.36 17.32 -7.04
C LEU A 262 9.93 16.43 -8.16
N ILE A 263 9.19 15.43 -8.63
CA ILE A 263 9.59 14.58 -9.76
C ILE A 263 9.84 15.41 -11.03
N GLU A 264 9.04 16.46 -11.26
CA GLU A 264 9.20 17.35 -12.41
C GLU A 264 10.38 18.32 -12.26
N ARG A 265 10.82 18.62 -11.04
CA ARG A 265 11.87 19.62 -10.74
C ARG A 265 13.24 19.04 -10.45
N MET A 266 13.32 17.75 -10.08
CA MET A 266 14.56 17.10 -9.66
C MET A 266 14.80 15.83 -10.48
N SER A 267 16.06 15.43 -10.63
CA SER A 267 16.35 14.10 -11.18
C SER A 267 15.83 13.02 -10.24
N VAL A 268 15.06 12.09 -10.77
CA VAL A 268 14.38 11.03 -10.02
C VAL A 268 15.38 10.17 -9.23
N ARG A 269 16.59 9.98 -9.76
CA ARG A 269 17.70 9.33 -9.04
C ARG A 269 18.06 10.06 -7.75
N ARG A 270 18.22 11.40 -7.79
CA ARG A 270 18.52 12.20 -6.58
C ARG A 270 17.39 12.12 -5.58
N LEU A 271 16.16 12.19 -6.07
CA LEU A 271 14.95 12.08 -5.24
C LEU A 271 14.89 10.72 -4.52
N LEU A 272 15.14 9.62 -5.23
CA LEU A 272 15.19 8.29 -4.62
C LEU A 272 16.30 8.13 -3.58
N ILE A 273 17.50 8.65 -3.87
CA ILE A 273 18.62 8.62 -2.90
C ILE A 273 18.23 9.38 -1.63
N LEU A 274 17.62 10.56 -1.77
CA LEU A 274 17.16 11.33 -0.62
C LEU A 274 16.09 10.58 0.16
N ILE A 275 15.07 10.04 -0.50
CA ILE A 275 13.96 9.32 0.14
C ILE A 275 14.47 8.07 0.87
N THR A 276 15.24 7.23 0.19
CA THR A 276 15.77 5.99 0.80
C THR A 276 16.80 6.29 1.89
N GLY A 277 17.59 7.34 1.73
CA GLY A 277 18.50 7.84 2.76
C GLY A 277 17.76 8.34 4.00
N CYS A 278 16.69 9.11 3.84
CA CYS A 278 15.83 9.53 4.95
C CYS A 278 15.19 8.32 5.65
N GLN A 279 14.68 7.33 4.90
CA GLN A 279 14.14 6.10 5.50
C GLN A 279 15.20 5.39 6.35
N LEU A 280 16.42 5.24 5.85
CA LEU A 280 17.53 4.63 6.59
C LEU A 280 17.80 5.38 7.90
N VAL A 281 17.91 6.70 7.84
CA VAL A 281 18.17 7.53 9.03
C VAL A 281 17.05 7.38 10.06
N PHE A 282 15.78 7.47 9.64
CA PHE A 282 14.66 7.34 10.55
C PHE A 282 14.53 5.91 11.10
N LEU A 283 14.83 4.86 10.32
CA LEU A 283 14.87 3.48 10.81
C LEU A 283 15.94 3.32 11.91
N LEU A 284 17.13 3.89 11.74
CA LEU A 284 18.16 3.86 12.77
C LEU A 284 17.74 4.67 14.01
N LEU A 285 17.11 5.82 13.84
CA LEU A 285 16.60 6.62 14.96
C LEU A 285 15.53 5.89 15.78
N THR A 286 14.67 5.05 15.16
CA THR A 286 13.69 4.25 15.92
C THR A 286 14.33 3.26 16.89
N THR A 287 15.60 2.88 16.70
CA THR A 287 16.29 1.93 17.57
C THR A 287 16.86 2.57 18.85
N VAL A 288 17.10 3.87 18.83
CA VAL A 288 17.76 4.60 19.94
C VAL A 288 16.85 5.61 20.62
N VAL A 289 15.90 6.19 19.89
CA VAL A 289 14.97 7.21 20.41
C VAL A 289 13.88 6.54 21.24
N LYS A 290 13.47 7.18 22.35
CA LYS A 290 12.43 6.70 23.26
C LYS A 290 11.43 7.81 23.58
N GLY A 291 10.28 7.41 24.14
CA GLY A 291 9.25 8.32 24.60
C GLY A 291 8.64 9.13 23.44
N TRP A 292 8.18 10.34 23.74
CA TRP A 292 7.42 11.18 22.80
C TRP A 292 8.20 11.58 21.54
N TRP A 293 9.52 11.53 21.56
CA TRP A 293 10.37 11.75 20.38
C TRP A 293 10.23 10.68 19.31
N LEU A 294 9.61 9.53 19.63
CA LEU A 294 9.25 8.54 18.62
C LEU A 294 8.23 9.05 17.61
N ILE A 295 7.36 10.00 17.99
CA ILE A 295 6.34 10.54 17.08
C ILE A 295 6.98 11.23 15.88
N PRO A 296 7.85 12.26 16.04
CA PRO A 296 8.51 12.88 14.89
C PRO A 296 9.41 11.90 14.12
N VAL A 297 10.01 10.91 14.77
CA VAL A 297 10.80 9.88 14.09
C VAL A 297 9.92 9.00 13.19
N PHE A 298 8.81 8.48 13.68
CA PHE A 298 7.88 7.71 12.86
C PHE A 298 7.17 8.57 11.82
N MET A 299 6.92 9.83 12.10
CA MET A 299 6.42 10.79 11.10
C MET A 299 7.40 10.90 9.93
N GLY A 300 8.68 11.13 10.19
CA GLY A 300 9.72 11.20 9.16
C GLY A 300 9.88 9.90 8.38
N LEU A 301 9.81 8.75 9.08
CA LEU A 301 9.84 7.43 8.46
C LEU A 301 8.66 7.23 7.51
N MET A 302 7.44 7.55 7.95
CA MET A 302 6.24 7.36 7.13
C MET A 302 6.14 8.37 5.99
N LEU A 303 6.55 9.63 6.20
CA LEU A 303 6.65 10.61 5.12
C LEU A 303 7.58 10.11 4.01
N SER A 304 8.78 9.64 4.35
CA SER A 304 9.73 9.13 3.37
C SER A 304 9.24 7.81 2.72
N THR A 305 8.55 6.95 3.47
CA THR A 305 7.99 5.70 2.96
C THR A 305 6.87 5.95 1.93
N TYR A 306 5.96 6.88 2.22
CA TYR A 306 4.89 7.24 1.29
C TYR A 306 5.41 8.04 0.09
N ALA A 307 6.46 8.84 0.27
CA ALA A 307 7.14 9.55 -0.81
C ALA A 307 7.73 8.62 -1.86
N GLN A 308 8.17 7.43 -1.49
CA GLN A 308 8.78 6.45 -2.39
C GLN A 308 7.77 5.88 -3.41
N ILE A 309 6.48 5.77 -3.05
CA ILE A 309 5.45 5.11 -3.88
C ILE A 309 5.31 5.78 -5.26
N PRO A 310 4.98 7.10 -5.35
CA PRO A 310 4.80 7.76 -6.64
C PRO A 310 6.09 7.82 -7.47
N VAL A 311 7.26 7.86 -6.83
CA VAL A 311 8.55 7.85 -7.54
C VAL A 311 8.79 6.53 -8.24
N ASN A 312 8.53 5.40 -7.55
CA ASN A 312 8.63 4.07 -8.15
C ASN A 312 7.63 3.89 -9.31
N ASP A 313 6.40 4.37 -9.13
CA ASP A 313 5.36 4.27 -10.16
C ASP A 313 5.70 5.12 -11.38
N TRP A 314 6.22 6.33 -11.17
CA TRP A 314 6.68 7.20 -12.25
C TRP A 314 7.83 6.56 -13.05
N LEU A 315 8.83 5.98 -12.38
CA LEU A 315 9.95 5.29 -13.05
C LEU A 315 9.47 4.16 -13.94
N ILE A 316 8.53 3.33 -13.46
CA ILE A 316 7.97 2.24 -14.25
C ILE A 316 7.21 2.80 -15.45
N GLY A 317 6.33 3.77 -15.26
CA GLY A 317 5.53 4.36 -16.33
C GLY A 317 6.38 5.05 -17.40
N HIS A 318 7.48 5.70 -16.98
CA HIS A 318 8.31 6.49 -17.87
C HIS A 318 9.34 5.67 -18.67
N TYR A 319 9.89 4.59 -18.07
CA TYR A 319 10.97 3.81 -18.68
C TYR A 319 10.56 2.42 -19.16
N SER A 320 9.30 2.04 -19.04
CA SER A 320 8.80 0.76 -19.55
C SER A 320 8.24 0.95 -20.96
N ALA A 321 8.64 0.08 -21.88
CA ALA A 321 7.99 0.03 -23.19
C ALA A 321 6.49 -0.23 -23.02
N PRO A 322 5.60 0.40 -23.81
CA PRO A 322 4.15 0.27 -23.68
C PRO A 322 3.67 -1.18 -23.62
N ALA A 323 4.28 -2.08 -24.42
CA ALA A 323 3.96 -3.51 -24.45
C ALA A 323 4.30 -4.27 -23.16
N TRP A 324 5.21 -3.76 -22.31
CA TRP A 324 5.70 -4.40 -21.10
C TRP A 324 5.29 -3.68 -19.81
N CYS A 325 4.78 -2.46 -19.94
CA CYS A 325 4.45 -1.58 -18.80
C CYS A 325 3.52 -2.26 -17.79
N SER A 326 2.41 -2.84 -18.25
CA SER A 326 1.47 -3.54 -17.38
C SER A 326 2.08 -4.75 -16.66
N ARG A 327 2.97 -5.49 -17.34
CA ARG A 327 3.66 -6.65 -16.75
C ARG A 327 4.68 -6.22 -15.69
N ILE A 328 5.37 -5.11 -15.90
CA ILE A 328 6.33 -4.55 -14.93
C ILE A 328 5.60 -4.02 -13.70
N TYR A 329 4.46 -3.35 -13.89
CA TYR A 329 3.59 -2.96 -12.76
C TYR A 329 3.07 -4.17 -11.99
N ALA A 330 2.59 -5.21 -12.68
CA ALA A 330 2.13 -6.45 -12.04
C ALA A 330 3.26 -7.10 -11.23
N PHE A 331 4.45 -7.19 -11.78
CA PHE A 331 5.64 -7.69 -11.08
C PHE A 331 5.96 -6.86 -9.83
N LYS A 332 6.00 -5.52 -9.95
CA LYS A 332 6.25 -4.60 -8.83
C LYS A 332 5.23 -4.77 -7.71
N TYR A 333 3.94 -4.81 -8.05
CA TYR A 333 2.89 -4.96 -7.04
C TYR A 333 2.90 -6.33 -6.39
N THR A 334 3.12 -7.41 -7.14
CA THR A 334 3.29 -8.74 -6.58
C THR A 334 4.46 -8.79 -5.61
N LEU A 335 5.59 -8.20 -5.99
CA LEU A 335 6.78 -8.13 -5.15
C LEU A 335 6.50 -7.31 -3.87
N SER A 336 5.81 -6.17 -3.98
CA SER A 336 5.44 -5.34 -2.83
C SER A 336 4.45 -6.06 -1.90
N PHE A 337 3.47 -6.79 -2.43
CA PHE A 337 2.50 -7.51 -1.60
C PHE A 337 3.07 -8.77 -0.97
N SER A 338 4.05 -9.44 -1.62
CA SER A 338 4.75 -10.56 -1.01
C SER A 338 5.53 -10.20 0.25
N THR A 339 5.78 -8.90 0.49
CA THR A 339 6.42 -8.43 1.73
C THR A 339 5.49 -8.45 2.94
N ALA A 340 4.16 -8.47 2.76
CA ALA A 340 3.22 -8.47 3.88
C ALA A 340 3.32 -9.71 4.78
N PRO A 341 3.28 -10.95 4.26
CA PRO A 341 3.49 -12.13 5.12
C PRO A 341 4.88 -12.16 5.76
N ILE A 342 5.92 -11.66 5.07
CA ILE A 342 7.27 -11.54 5.62
C ILE A 342 7.27 -10.54 6.79
N ALA A 343 6.55 -9.42 6.68
CA ALA A 343 6.42 -8.44 7.74
C ALA A 343 5.73 -9.03 8.99
N TYR A 344 4.65 -9.78 8.81
CA TYR A 344 3.95 -10.46 9.92
C TYR A 344 4.85 -11.47 10.61
N TRP A 345 5.56 -12.30 9.83
CA TRP A 345 6.54 -13.24 10.37
C TRP A 345 7.66 -12.53 11.12
N LEU A 346 8.24 -11.46 10.55
CA LEU A 346 9.32 -10.68 11.15
C LEU A 346 8.87 -10.05 12.48
N ILE A 347 7.69 -9.41 12.50
CA ILE A 347 7.13 -8.81 13.72
C ILE A 347 6.95 -9.88 14.79
N SER A 348 6.29 -11.00 14.45
CA SER A 348 6.01 -12.08 15.39
C SER A 348 7.29 -12.70 15.94
N SER A 349 8.25 -13.04 15.08
CA SER A 349 9.49 -13.71 15.46
C SER A 349 10.38 -12.82 16.33
N VAL A 350 10.57 -11.56 15.93
CA VAL A 350 11.42 -10.62 16.68
C VAL A 350 10.77 -10.24 18.00
N TYR A 351 9.47 -9.95 18.02
CA TYR A 351 8.77 -9.60 19.24
C TYR A 351 8.73 -10.76 20.26
N SER A 352 8.52 -11.98 19.80
CA SER A 352 8.57 -13.19 20.66
C SER A 352 9.96 -13.38 21.27
N ALA A 353 11.03 -13.11 20.51
CA ALA A 353 12.40 -13.32 20.96
C ALA A 353 12.91 -12.22 21.90
N THR A 354 12.50 -10.97 21.70
CA THR A 354 13.10 -9.79 22.37
C THR A 354 12.14 -8.98 23.22
N ALA A 355 10.83 -9.27 23.14
CA ALA A 355 9.74 -8.48 23.73
C ALA A 355 9.78 -6.98 23.32
N GLY A 356 10.44 -6.67 22.18
CA GLY A 356 10.64 -5.31 21.70
C GLY A 356 10.73 -5.21 20.17
N PHE A 357 10.87 -4.01 19.65
CA PHE A 357 10.87 -3.72 18.22
C PHE A 357 12.20 -3.21 17.67
N ALA A 358 13.17 -2.85 18.53
CA ALA A 358 14.43 -2.25 18.11
C ALA A 358 15.20 -3.14 17.11
N SER A 359 15.33 -4.43 17.39
CA SER A 359 16.00 -5.39 16.49
C SER A 359 15.30 -5.51 15.15
N MET A 360 13.98 -5.43 15.12
CA MET A 360 13.19 -5.44 13.89
C MET A 360 13.51 -4.23 13.00
N PHE A 361 13.53 -3.02 13.58
CA PHE A 361 13.86 -1.81 12.84
C PHE A 361 15.31 -1.79 12.39
N LEU A 362 16.23 -2.39 13.17
CA LEU A 362 17.63 -2.56 12.76
C LEU A 362 17.75 -3.49 11.54
N ILE A 363 17.02 -4.61 11.50
CA ILE A 363 16.96 -5.50 10.34
C ILE A 363 16.46 -4.73 9.11
N LEU A 364 15.40 -3.94 9.26
CA LEU A 364 14.88 -3.11 8.18
C LEU A 364 15.90 -2.04 7.73
N ALA A 365 16.67 -1.45 8.65
CA ALA A 365 17.72 -0.48 8.33
C ALA A 365 18.84 -1.13 7.50
N VAL A 366 19.26 -2.35 7.86
CA VAL A 366 20.24 -3.12 7.06
C VAL A 366 19.69 -3.41 5.65
N GLY A 367 18.43 -3.81 5.55
CA GLY A 367 17.75 -3.96 4.25
C GLY A 367 17.74 -2.64 3.48
N MET A 368 17.45 -1.51 4.13
CA MET A 368 17.39 -0.20 3.49
C MET A 368 18.75 0.27 2.95
N LEU A 369 19.87 -0.16 3.52
CA LEU A 369 21.19 0.07 2.94
C LEU A 369 21.30 -0.51 1.52
N THR A 370 20.71 -1.68 1.26
CA THR A 370 20.69 -2.26 -0.08
C THR A 370 19.83 -1.44 -1.04
N ALA A 371 18.71 -0.87 -0.56
CA ALA A 371 17.86 0.01 -1.36
C ALA A 371 18.56 1.34 -1.69
N VAL A 372 19.30 1.94 -0.73
CA VAL A 372 20.14 3.12 -0.98
C VAL A 372 21.20 2.81 -2.03
N SER A 373 21.89 1.67 -1.89
CA SER A 373 22.89 1.23 -2.86
C SER A 373 22.28 1.03 -4.26
N ALA A 374 21.09 0.44 -4.34
CA ALA A 374 20.35 0.31 -5.59
C ALA A 374 19.99 1.68 -6.20
N ALA A 375 19.54 2.64 -5.38
CA ALA A 375 19.25 4.00 -5.83
C ALA A 375 20.49 4.72 -6.40
N LEU A 376 21.65 4.50 -5.78
CA LEU A 376 22.94 5.02 -6.29
C LEU A 376 23.34 4.38 -7.62
N LEU A 377 22.94 3.13 -7.86
CA LEU A 377 23.22 2.38 -9.09
C LEU A 377 22.24 2.67 -10.22
N ILE A 378 21.11 3.34 -9.98
CA ILE A 378 20.18 3.76 -11.04
C ILE A 378 20.97 4.68 -12.03
N PRO A 379 20.87 4.44 -13.34
CA PRO A 379 21.48 5.31 -14.33
C PRO A 379 21.05 6.77 -14.16
N ASN A 380 21.95 7.70 -14.41
CA ASN A 380 21.60 9.13 -14.40
C ASN A 380 20.81 9.42 -15.68
N LEU A 381 19.51 9.30 -15.60
CA LEU A 381 18.58 9.57 -16.70
C LEU A 381 18.22 11.05 -16.57
N SER A 382 18.90 11.90 -17.32
CA SER A 382 18.63 13.34 -17.31
C SER A 382 17.41 13.64 -18.20
N ALA A 383 16.52 14.48 -17.72
CA ALA A 383 15.43 15.04 -18.52
C ALA A 383 15.96 15.83 -19.77
N GLN A 384 17.25 16.15 -19.79
CA GLN A 384 17.91 16.84 -20.88
C GLN A 384 18.24 15.96 -22.10
N GLU A 385 18.41 14.65 -21.94
CA GLU A 385 18.55 13.76 -23.10
C GLU A 385 17.27 13.73 -23.95
N TYR A 386 16.14 14.07 -23.37
CA TYR A 386 14.85 14.16 -24.07
C TYR A 386 14.66 15.48 -24.85
N LYS A 387 15.16 16.61 -24.35
CA LYS A 387 15.03 17.92 -25.02
C LYS A 387 16.01 18.08 -26.19
N THR A 388 17.21 17.54 -26.07
CA THR A 388 18.25 17.70 -27.10
C THR A 388 17.90 16.96 -28.39
N GLU A 389 17.18 15.85 -28.34
CA GLU A 389 16.77 15.11 -29.55
C GLU A 389 15.53 15.73 -30.19
N GLU A 390 14.63 16.33 -29.44
CA GLU A 390 13.47 17.05 -29.94
C GLU A 390 13.92 18.38 -30.61
N GLU A 391 14.90 19.07 -30.03
CA GLU A 391 15.54 20.26 -30.65
C GLU A 391 16.34 19.91 -31.88
N GLN A 392 17.08 18.79 -31.89
CA GLN A 392 17.83 18.32 -33.09
C GLN A 392 16.89 17.81 -34.20
N ALA A 393 15.75 17.22 -33.87
CA ALA A 393 14.76 16.81 -34.87
C ALA A 393 14.00 18.01 -35.46
N ILE A 394 13.87 19.11 -34.73
CA ILE A 394 13.29 20.37 -35.25
C ILE A 394 14.29 21.13 -36.09
N GLU A 395 15.57 21.15 -35.73
CA GLU A 395 16.65 21.81 -36.52
C GLU A 395 17.02 21.05 -37.80
N SER A 396 16.65 19.74 -37.89
CA SER A 396 16.92 18.93 -39.11
C SER A 396 15.76 18.96 -40.12
N ARG A 397 14.70 19.72 -39.87
CA ARG A 397 13.58 19.98 -40.80
C ARG A 397 13.60 21.42 -41.31
#